data_b35dd657efc3091cd231c43560d07383
#
_entry.id   b35dd657efc3091cd231c43560d07383
#
_cell.length_a   1.000
_cell.length_b   1.000
_cell.length_c   1.000
_cell.angle_alpha   90.00
_cell.angle_beta   90.00
_cell.angle_gamma   90.00
#
_symmetry.space_group_name_H-M   'P 1'
#
loop_
_entity.id
_entity.type
_entity.pdbx_description
1 polymer ?
#
loop_
_entity_poly.entity_id
_entity_poly.type
_entity_poly.pdbx_seq_one_letter_code
_entity_poly.pdbx_strand_id
1 'polypeptide(L)'
;MGEFIKSQGWQNCLQTRARQRYWGALCALLLGFALLGMLDGLQGLARSGADVIELLPGGSVSISGPLTIKNPVNSDLKAQFTPENSALFYDLEGFFAGYWFGNGMWRGSVRADAVAEPGSYGLKVSFRGAAASTTQHYTVIVHADETAMRAASTSYLRRVTGYNPFVLAAGCCGLALLGGVVVFRLGSKYIRQLTTLGCGEIVRVEQNADTTAQAQSGHIWCLLYGLRAPAKGTPCAVYDAQGMPLGTARAEEAKNGTLELNFDSITSPAAEAGATNTAVRPGCLVQLRPPRPLSPPVTDR
;
A
#
# COMPACT_ATOMS: atom_id res chain seq x y z
N MET A 1 4.44 -6.87 42.51
CA MET A 1 4.62 -7.13 41.06
C MET A 1 3.29 -7.19 40.29
N GLY A 2 2.16 -7.51 40.90
CA GLY A 2 0.85 -7.61 40.23
C GLY A 2 0.12 -6.30 39.89
N GLU A 3 0.59 -5.14 40.38
CA GLU A 3 -0.10 -3.86 40.19
C GLU A 3 0.11 -3.21 38.81
N PHE A 4 1.21 -3.53 38.12
CA PHE A 4 1.53 -2.95 36.81
C PHE A 4 0.51 -3.34 35.73
N ILE A 5 0.08 -4.61 35.74
CA ILE A 5 -0.87 -5.16 34.75
C ILE A 5 -2.27 -4.54 34.90
N LYS A 6 -2.64 -4.15 36.11
CA LYS A 6 -3.94 -3.52 36.41
C LYS A 6 -3.98 -2.01 36.16
N SER A 7 -2.83 -1.40 35.79
CA SER A 7 -2.81 0.03 35.52
C SER A 7 -3.63 0.36 34.27
N GLN A 8 -4.49 1.35 34.37
CA GLN A 8 -5.32 1.84 33.27
C GLN A 8 -4.44 2.31 32.08
N GLY A 9 -3.22 2.82 32.35
CA GLY A 9 -2.24 3.19 31.35
C GLY A 9 -1.76 2.03 30.50
N TRP A 10 -1.57 0.85 31.09
CA TRP A 10 -1.17 -0.36 30.39
C TRP A 10 -2.29 -0.88 29.47
N GLN A 11 -3.51 -0.96 29.96
CA GLN A 11 -4.65 -1.36 29.15
C GLN A 11 -4.86 -0.45 27.93
N ASN A 12 -4.72 0.86 28.11
CA ASN A 12 -4.79 1.83 27.01
C ASN A 12 -3.67 1.62 25.98
N CYS A 13 -2.47 1.24 26.42
CA CYS A 13 -1.34 0.93 25.55
C CYS A 13 -1.63 -0.29 24.70
N LEU A 14 -2.11 -1.38 25.30
CA LEU A 14 -2.51 -2.61 24.60
C LEU A 14 -3.62 -2.38 23.58
N GLN A 15 -4.64 -1.63 23.96
CA GLN A 15 -5.75 -1.28 23.04
C GLN A 15 -5.25 -0.45 21.85
N THR A 16 -4.34 0.50 22.09
CA THR A 16 -3.74 1.33 21.03
C THR A 16 -2.96 0.44 20.06
N ARG A 17 -2.18 -0.52 20.58
CA ARG A 17 -1.40 -1.46 19.75
C ARG A 17 -2.33 -2.41 18.95
N ALA A 18 -3.39 -2.92 19.56
CA ALA A 18 -4.37 -3.76 18.88
C ALA A 18 -5.06 -3.01 17.73
N ARG A 19 -5.49 -1.76 17.98
CA ARG A 19 -6.06 -0.89 16.93
C ARG A 19 -5.07 -0.62 15.81
N GLN A 20 -3.80 -0.33 16.13
CA GLN A 20 -2.75 -0.11 15.15
C GLN A 20 -2.56 -1.35 14.24
N ARG A 21 -2.52 -2.55 14.83
CA ARG A 21 -2.41 -3.81 14.07
C ARG A 21 -3.60 -4.02 13.14
N TYR A 22 -4.82 -3.78 13.63
CA TYR A 22 -6.04 -3.89 12.83
C TYR A 22 -6.01 -2.94 11.61
N TRP A 23 -5.72 -1.65 11.83
CA TRP A 23 -5.61 -0.68 10.74
C TRP A 23 -4.46 -1.01 9.78
N GLY A 24 -3.34 -1.51 10.29
CA GLY A 24 -2.23 -1.97 9.45
C GLY A 24 -2.62 -3.15 8.55
N ALA A 25 -3.33 -4.14 9.10
CA ALA A 25 -3.84 -5.28 8.32
C ALA A 25 -4.84 -4.82 7.25
N LEU A 26 -5.75 -3.88 7.58
CA LEU A 26 -6.69 -3.31 6.62
C LEU A 26 -5.97 -2.57 5.48
N CYS A 27 -4.94 -1.76 5.80
CA CYS A 27 -4.13 -1.10 4.78
C CYS A 27 -3.41 -2.10 3.87
N ALA A 28 -2.84 -3.16 4.44
CA ALA A 28 -2.17 -4.21 3.66
C ALA A 28 -3.14 -4.92 2.71
N LEU A 29 -4.36 -5.20 3.17
CA LEU A 29 -5.43 -5.79 2.36
C LEU A 29 -5.85 -4.86 1.22
N LEU A 30 -6.06 -3.57 1.49
CA LEU A 30 -6.39 -2.57 0.46
C LEU A 30 -5.28 -2.42 -0.58
N LEU A 31 -4.00 -2.43 -0.17
CA LEU A 31 -2.87 -2.43 -1.10
C LEU A 31 -2.81 -3.70 -1.94
N GLY A 32 -3.13 -4.86 -1.36
CA GLY A 32 -3.27 -6.12 -2.08
C GLY A 32 -4.34 -6.04 -3.18
N PHE A 33 -5.52 -5.50 -2.86
CA PHE A 33 -6.58 -5.26 -3.85
C PHE A 33 -6.18 -4.25 -4.91
N ALA A 34 -5.47 -3.18 -4.54
CA ALA A 34 -4.95 -2.21 -5.50
C ALA A 34 -3.97 -2.86 -6.48
N LEU A 35 -3.05 -3.69 -5.98
CA LEU A 35 -2.10 -4.44 -6.83
C LEU A 35 -2.82 -5.39 -7.79
N LEU A 36 -3.80 -6.15 -7.31
CA LEU A 36 -4.61 -7.04 -8.16
C LEU A 36 -5.38 -6.24 -9.22
N GLY A 37 -5.95 -5.10 -8.87
CA GLY A 37 -6.62 -4.20 -9.81
C GLY A 37 -5.69 -3.65 -10.88
N MET A 38 -4.47 -3.25 -10.50
CA MET A 38 -3.45 -2.84 -11.47
C MET A 38 -3.03 -3.96 -12.41
N LEU A 39 -2.80 -5.16 -11.89
CA LEU A 39 -2.42 -6.33 -12.71
C LEU A 39 -3.53 -6.70 -13.69
N ASP A 40 -4.79 -6.72 -13.25
CA ASP A 40 -5.94 -6.98 -14.13
C ASP A 40 -6.07 -5.90 -15.22
N GLY A 41 -5.88 -4.62 -14.87
CA GLY A 41 -5.90 -3.52 -15.82
C GLY A 41 -4.77 -3.61 -16.86
N LEU A 42 -3.54 -3.90 -16.43
CA LEU A 42 -2.39 -4.08 -17.32
C LEU A 42 -2.58 -5.30 -18.23
N GLN A 43 -3.07 -6.42 -17.69
CA GLN A 43 -3.37 -7.61 -18.48
C GLN A 43 -4.48 -7.34 -19.50
N GLY A 44 -5.48 -6.54 -19.11
CA GLY A 44 -6.53 -6.06 -20.01
C GLY A 44 -5.95 -5.27 -21.19
N LEU A 45 -5.09 -4.29 -20.92
CA LEU A 45 -4.40 -3.49 -21.94
C LEU A 45 -3.52 -4.33 -22.85
N ALA A 46 -2.75 -5.27 -22.29
CA ALA A 46 -1.87 -6.14 -23.07
C ALA A 46 -2.64 -7.07 -24.03
N ARG A 47 -3.84 -7.49 -23.65
CA ARG A 47 -4.69 -8.39 -24.45
C ARG A 47 -5.56 -7.64 -25.47
N SER A 48 -6.05 -6.44 -25.15
CA SER A 48 -6.87 -5.66 -26.09
C SER A 48 -6.07 -5.13 -27.28
N GLY A 49 -4.73 -5.06 -27.17
CA GLY A 49 -3.89 -4.41 -28.17
C GLY A 49 -3.94 -2.88 -28.06
N ALA A 50 -2.81 -2.23 -28.36
CA ALA A 50 -2.73 -0.76 -28.31
C ALA A 50 -3.58 -0.06 -29.38
N ASP A 51 -4.00 -0.83 -30.39
CA ASP A 51 -4.66 -0.32 -31.60
C ASP A 51 -6.17 -0.59 -31.61
N VAL A 52 -6.75 -1.10 -30.51
CA VAL A 52 -8.18 -1.37 -30.38
C VAL A 52 -8.87 -0.24 -29.60
N ILE A 53 -9.90 0.35 -30.22
CA ILE A 53 -10.70 1.44 -29.69
C ILE A 53 -12.12 0.90 -29.47
N GLU A 54 -12.61 0.91 -28.26
CA GLU A 54 -13.97 0.51 -27.92
C GLU A 54 -14.87 1.74 -27.75
N LEU A 55 -16.02 1.76 -28.46
CA LEU A 55 -16.98 2.86 -28.44
C LEU A 55 -18.41 2.36 -28.21
N LEU A 56 -19.24 3.26 -27.66
CA LEU A 56 -20.69 3.12 -27.67
C LEU A 56 -21.29 4.10 -28.70
N PRO A 57 -22.48 3.84 -29.24
CA PRO A 57 -23.19 4.81 -30.07
C PRO A 57 -23.33 6.16 -29.36
N GLY A 58 -23.00 7.25 -30.03
CA GLY A 58 -22.93 8.60 -29.45
C GLY A 58 -21.69 8.88 -28.59
N GLY A 59 -20.82 7.88 -28.37
CA GLY A 59 -19.59 8.02 -27.58
C GLY A 59 -18.42 8.58 -28.37
N SER A 60 -17.40 9.09 -27.64
CA SER A 60 -16.14 9.56 -28.21
C SER A 60 -14.95 9.10 -27.37
N VAL A 61 -13.82 8.80 -28.02
CA VAL A 61 -12.57 8.43 -27.38
C VAL A 61 -11.43 9.21 -28.00
N SER A 62 -10.56 9.80 -27.19
CA SER A 62 -9.33 10.44 -27.66
C SER A 62 -8.29 9.40 -28.01
N ILE A 63 -7.64 9.57 -29.15
CA ILE A 63 -6.51 8.78 -29.62
C ILE A 63 -5.32 9.66 -29.90
N SER A 64 -4.14 9.11 -29.81
CA SER A 64 -2.90 9.82 -30.10
C SER A 64 -1.88 8.88 -30.72
N GLY A 65 -0.96 9.46 -31.48
CA GLY A 65 0.13 8.71 -32.07
C GLY A 65 1.35 9.58 -32.33
N PRO A 66 2.50 8.97 -32.65
CA PRO A 66 3.72 9.70 -32.94
C PRO A 66 3.61 10.51 -34.23
N LEU A 67 4.24 11.70 -34.22
CA LEU A 67 4.44 12.49 -35.42
C LEU A 67 5.55 11.88 -36.28
N THR A 68 5.26 11.67 -37.55
CA THR A 68 6.19 11.12 -38.54
C THR A 68 6.82 12.17 -39.43
N ILE A 69 6.27 13.38 -39.40
CA ILE A 69 6.74 14.53 -40.20
C ILE A 69 7.07 15.73 -39.30
N LYS A 70 7.99 16.58 -39.74
CA LYS A 70 8.34 17.83 -39.05
C LYS A 70 7.36 18.93 -39.45
N ASN A 71 6.90 19.71 -38.42
CA ASN A 71 6.00 20.86 -38.62
C ASN A 71 4.71 20.50 -39.41
N PRO A 72 3.90 19.53 -38.93
CA PRO A 72 2.68 19.13 -39.61
C PRO A 72 1.64 20.24 -39.61
N VAL A 73 0.87 20.31 -40.69
CA VAL A 73 -0.33 21.13 -40.83
C VAL A 73 -1.56 20.21 -40.74
N ASN A 74 -2.69 20.72 -40.31
CA ASN A 74 -3.91 19.91 -40.12
C ASN A 74 -4.35 19.16 -41.39
N SER A 75 -4.06 19.70 -42.58
CA SER A 75 -4.32 19.05 -43.87
C SER A 75 -3.40 17.86 -44.21
N ASP A 76 -2.30 17.70 -43.47
CA ASP A 76 -1.35 16.62 -43.71
C ASP A 76 -1.78 15.29 -43.13
N LEU A 77 -2.63 15.32 -42.08
CA LEU A 77 -3.14 14.11 -41.46
C LEU A 77 -4.43 13.69 -42.17
N LYS A 78 -4.46 12.45 -42.64
CA LYS A 78 -5.60 11.80 -43.26
C LYS A 78 -6.07 10.64 -42.39
N ALA A 79 -7.33 10.67 -42.00
CA ALA A 79 -8.02 9.56 -41.33
C ALA A 79 -9.05 8.97 -42.29
N GLN A 80 -9.05 7.67 -42.46
CA GLN A 80 -9.99 6.94 -43.32
C GLN A 80 -10.59 5.77 -42.56
N PHE A 81 -11.92 5.68 -42.58
CA PHE A 81 -12.64 4.54 -42.02
C PHE A 81 -12.90 3.48 -43.09
N THR A 82 -12.94 2.22 -42.66
CA THR A 82 -13.34 1.09 -43.50
C THR A 82 -14.46 0.33 -42.78
N PRO A 83 -15.67 0.22 -43.34
CA PRO A 83 -16.14 0.82 -44.60
C PRO A 83 -16.27 2.36 -44.55
N GLU A 84 -16.16 3.02 -45.70
CA GLU A 84 -16.22 4.51 -45.81
C GLU A 84 -17.55 5.08 -45.36
N ASN A 85 -18.65 4.35 -45.50
CA ASN A 85 -19.99 4.77 -45.09
C ASN A 85 -20.27 4.50 -43.60
N SER A 86 -19.24 4.31 -42.79
CA SER A 86 -19.41 4.15 -41.36
C SER A 86 -19.92 5.48 -40.74
N ALA A 87 -20.85 5.37 -39.80
CA ALA A 87 -21.32 6.53 -38.99
C ALA A 87 -20.27 6.89 -37.90
N LEU A 88 -18.98 6.91 -38.29
CA LEU A 88 -17.86 7.26 -37.44
C LEU A 88 -17.18 8.53 -37.97
N PHE A 89 -16.78 9.39 -37.05
CA PHE A 89 -16.12 10.65 -37.35
C PHE A 89 -14.78 10.73 -36.63
N TYR A 90 -13.82 11.33 -37.30
CA TYR A 90 -12.52 11.64 -36.72
C TYR A 90 -12.34 13.15 -36.66
N ASP A 91 -11.95 13.65 -35.49
CA ASP A 91 -11.69 15.08 -35.25
C ASP A 91 -10.26 15.25 -34.73
N LEU A 92 -9.46 16.05 -35.43
CA LEU A 92 -8.08 16.32 -35.03
C LEU A 92 -8.07 17.46 -34.01
N GLU A 93 -7.59 17.17 -32.80
CA GLU A 93 -7.45 18.19 -31.73
C GLU A 93 -6.20 19.05 -31.95
N GLY A 94 -5.11 18.47 -32.45
CA GLY A 94 -3.89 19.21 -32.75
C GLY A 94 -2.60 18.39 -32.70
N PHE A 95 -1.51 19.10 -32.89
CA PHE A 95 -0.15 18.56 -32.84
C PHE A 95 0.58 19.10 -31.62
N PHE A 96 1.25 18.22 -30.88
CA PHE A 96 1.96 18.54 -29.66
C PHE A 96 3.43 18.24 -29.85
N ALA A 97 4.30 19.20 -29.49
CA ALA A 97 5.74 19.01 -29.51
C ALA A 97 6.15 17.98 -28.44
N GLY A 98 7.11 17.14 -28.75
CA GLY A 98 7.67 16.20 -27.78
C GLY A 98 8.49 16.94 -26.72
N TYR A 99 8.34 16.53 -25.45
CA TYR A 99 9.19 17.02 -24.37
C TYR A 99 10.46 16.15 -24.24
N TRP A 100 11.60 16.79 -24.06
CA TRP A 100 12.93 16.26 -23.71
C TRP A 100 13.50 15.09 -24.54
N PHE A 101 12.78 13.99 -24.76
CA PHE A 101 13.31 12.80 -25.47
C PHE A 101 12.33 12.20 -26.47
N GLY A 102 11.17 12.83 -26.69
CA GLY A 102 10.13 12.28 -27.56
C GLY A 102 10.00 13.03 -28.89
N ASN A 103 9.68 12.29 -29.95
CA ASN A 103 9.09 12.89 -31.16
C ASN A 103 7.76 13.51 -30.77
N GLY A 104 7.31 14.56 -31.49
CA GLY A 104 6.01 15.14 -31.30
C GLY A 104 4.90 14.09 -31.45
N MET A 105 3.73 14.40 -30.96
CA MET A 105 2.54 13.54 -31.06
C MET A 105 1.36 14.31 -31.66
N TRP A 106 0.53 13.62 -32.38
CA TRP A 106 -0.80 14.12 -32.73
C TRP A 106 -1.84 13.59 -31.76
N ARG A 107 -2.90 14.35 -31.53
CA ARG A 107 -4.08 13.94 -30.79
C ARG A 107 -5.33 14.23 -31.60
N GLY A 108 -6.25 13.31 -31.56
CA GLY A 108 -7.57 13.48 -32.14
C GLY A 108 -8.60 12.67 -31.37
N SER A 109 -9.85 12.82 -31.70
CA SER A 109 -10.95 12.06 -31.13
C SER A 109 -11.68 11.27 -32.22
N VAL A 110 -12.03 10.03 -31.90
CA VAL A 110 -12.93 9.20 -32.71
C VAL A 110 -14.29 9.23 -32.06
N ARG A 111 -15.32 9.60 -32.81
CA ARG A 111 -16.68 9.69 -32.34
C ARG A 111 -17.58 8.76 -33.17
N ALA A 112 -18.42 7.98 -32.50
CA ALA A 112 -19.51 7.25 -33.13
C ALA A 112 -20.79 8.09 -33.11
N ASP A 113 -21.54 8.12 -34.21
CA ASP A 113 -22.89 8.70 -34.22
C ASP A 113 -23.83 7.86 -33.32
N ALA A 114 -24.91 8.48 -32.87
CA ALA A 114 -25.96 7.77 -32.12
C ALA A 114 -26.65 6.66 -32.93
N VAL A 115 -26.61 6.76 -34.25
CA VAL A 115 -27.15 5.75 -35.18
C VAL A 115 -26.08 4.75 -35.67
N ALA A 116 -24.83 4.78 -35.12
CA ALA A 116 -23.79 3.87 -35.53
C ALA A 116 -24.17 2.43 -35.21
N GLU A 117 -24.09 1.56 -36.22
CA GLU A 117 -24.38 0.14 -36.05
C GLU A 117 -23.26 -0.56 -35.25
N PRO A 118 -23.62 -1.49 -34.35
CA PRO A 118 -22.64 -2.31 -33.66
C PRO A 118 -21.81 -3.13 -34.66
N GLY A 119 -20.49 -3.12 -34.49
CA GLY A 119 -19.60 -3.82 -35.41
C GLY A 119 -18.13 -3.44 -35.24
N SER A 120 -17.30 -4.01 -36.10
CA SER A 120 -15.85 -3.73 -36.14
C SER A 120 -15.54 -2.91 -37.39
N TYR A 121 -14.85 -1.80 -37.20
CA TYR A 121 -14.47 -0.84 -38.22
C TYR A 121 -12.97 -0.63 -38.21
N GLY A 122 -12.36 -0.49 -39.40
CA GLY A 122 -10.95 -0.12 -39.51
C GLY A 122 -10.81 1.40 -39.56
N LEU A 123 -9.84 1.96 -38.80
CA LEU A 123 -9.41 3.35 -38.94
C LEU A 123 -7.94 3.39 -39.35
N LYS A 124 -7.67 4.00 -40.47
CA LYS A 124 -6.33 4.20 -41.02
C LYS A 124 -5.95 5.67 -40.86
N VAL A 125 -4.86 5.95 -40.11
CA VAL A 125 -4.32 7.29 -39.94
C VAL A 125 -2.96 7.36 -40.62
N SER A 126 -2.82 8.30 -41.55
CA SER A 126 -1.60 8.50 -42.34
C SER A 126 -1.27 9.97 -42.52
N PHE A 127 0.01 10.29 -42.67
CA PHE A 127 0.46 11.64 -43.01
C PHE A 127 0.78 11.75 -44.51
N ARG A 128 0.41 12.88 -45.10
CA ARG A 128 0.74 13.18 -46.49
C ARG A 128 2.27 13.24 -46.66
N GLY A 129 2.81 12.48 -47.60
CA GLY A 129 4.25 12.44 -47.87
C GLY A 129 5.06 11.54 -46.93
N ALA A 130 4.45 10.93 -45.95
CA ALA A 130 5.08 9.93 -45.10
C ALA A 130 5.17 8.56 -45.79
N ALA A 131 6.14 7.74 -45.43
CA ALA A 131 6.26 6.38 -45.97
C ALA A 131 5.06 5.53 -45.57
N ALA A 132 4.66 4.59 -46.42
CA ALA A 132 3.52 3.70 -46.14
C ALA A 132 3.71 2.87 -44.84
N SER A 133 4.96 2.60 -44.47
CA SER A 133 5.32 1.90 -43.22
C SER A 133 4.99 2.67 -41.95
N THR A 134 4.73 3.99 -42.04
CA THR A 134 4.39 4.83 -40.89
C THR A 134 2.89 5.04 -40.72
N THR A 135 2.08 4.36 -41.54
CA THR A 135 0.62 4.37 -41.40
C THR A 135 0.20 3.62 -40.17
N GLN A 136 -0.65 4.25 -39.36
CA GLN A 136 -1.21 3.63 -38.15
C GLN A 136 -2.59 3.04 -38.46
N HIS A 137 -2.82 1.83 -38.01
CA HIS A 137 -4.07 1.10 -38.18
C HIS A 137 -4.69 0.87 -36.82
N TYR A 138 -5.94 1.29 -36.67
CA TYR A 138 -6.72 1.06 -35.47
C TYR A 138 -7.95 0.24 -35.82
N THR A 139 -8.36 -0.62 -34.91
CA THR A 139 -9.63 -1.34 -34.96
C THR A 139 -10.61 -0.65 -34.02
N VAL A 140 -11.67 -0.09 -34.57
CA VAL A 140 -12.75 0.56 -33.82
C VAL A 140 -13.90 -0.43 -33.66
N ILE A 141 -14.22 -0.79 -32.42
CA ILE A 141 -15.32 -1.71 -32.09
C ILE A 141 -16.45 -0.86 -31.49
N VAL A 142 -17.58 -0.80 -32.16
CA VAL A 142 -18.80 -0.19 -31.66
C VAL A 142 -19.65 -1.27 -31.02
N HIS A 143 -19.89 -1.17 -29.71
CA HIS A 143 -20.74 -2.10 -28.96
C HIS A 143 -22.19 -1.63 -28.99
N ALA A 144 -23.15 -2.57 -28.96
CA ALA A 144 -24.58 -2.25 -28.98
C ALA A 144 -24.99 -1.45 -27.73
N ASP A 145 -24.48 -1.82 -26.58
CA ASP A 145 -24.76 -1.24 -25.28
C ASP A 145 -23.59 -1.40 -24.32
N GLU A 146 -23.71 -0.82 -23.14
CA GLU A 146 -22.71 -0.90 -22.09
C GLU A 146 -22.52 -2.33 -21.54
N THR A 147 -23.58 -3.14 -21.59
CA THR A 147 -23.52 -4.54 -21.12
C THR A 147 -22.72 -5.40 -22.08
N ALA A 148 -22.87 -5.22 -23.37
CA ALA A 148 -22.07 -5.87 -24.42
C ALA A 148 -20.60 -5.43 -24.32
N MET A 149 -20.33 -4.13 -24.11
CA MET A 149 -18.98 -3.62 -23.91
C MET A 149 -18.31 -4.18 -22.65
N ARG A 150 -19.04 -4.35 -21.55
CA ARG A 150 -18.54 -4.99 -20.34
C ARG A 150 -18.25 -6.48 -20.56
N ALA A 151 -19.17 -7.19 -21.21
CA ALA A 151 -19.01 -8.62 -21.49
C ALA A 151 -17.81 -8.90 -22.39
N ALA A 152 -17.53 -8.03 -23.36
CA ALA A 152 -16.38 -8.11 -24.25
C ALA A 152 -15.05 -7.72 -23.60
N SER A 153 -15.09 -7.04 -22.42
CA SER A 153 -13.88 -6.57 -21.76
C SER A 153 -12.93 -7.71 -21.41
N THR A 154 -11.65 -7.51 -21.68
CA THR A 154 -10.56 -8.43 -21.34
C THR A 154 -10.19 -8.37 -19.86
N SER A 155 -10.56 -7.29 -19.15
CA SER A 155 -10.38 -7.12 -17.71
C SER A 155 -11.49 -7.83 -16.94
N TYR A 156 -11.13 -8.71 -16.01
CA TYR A 156 -12.09 -9.41 -15.15
C TYR A 156 -12.85 -8.44 -14.23
N LEU A 157 -12.15 -7.50 -13.62
CA LEU A 157 -12.76 -6.50 -12.74
C LEU A 157 -13.77 -5.63 -13.49
N ARG A 158 -13.43 -5.14 -14.69
CA ARG A 158 -14.35 -4.36 -15.51
C ARG A 158 -15.60 -5.16 -15.88
N ARG A 159 -15.43 -6.43 -16.21
CA ARG A 159 -16.55 -7.34 -16.54
C ARG A 159 -17.51 -7.52 -15.36
N VAL A 160 -16.99 -7.70 -14.14
CA VAL A 160 -17.81 -8.00 -12.95
C VAL A 160 -18.38 -6.70 -12.33
N THR A 161 -17.56 -5.67 -12.18
CA THR A 161 -17.95 -4.45 -11.45
C THR A 161 -18.45 -3.32 -12.36
N GLY A 162 -18.10 -3.35 -13.64
CA GLY A 162 -18.31 -2.26 -14.59
C GLY A 162 -17.37 -1.06 -14.42
N TYR A 163 -16.57 -1.02 -13.37
CA TYR A 163 -15.62 0.07 -13.13
C TYR A 163 -14.26 -0.20 -13.78
N ASN A 164 -13.58 0.89 -14.14
CA ASN A 164 -12.21 0.80 -14.63
C ASN A 164 -11.28 0.28 -13.50
N PRO A 165 -10.51 -0.81 -13.75
CA PRO A 165 -9.64 -1.42 -12.74
C PRO A 165 -8.60 -0.46 -12.17
N PHE A 166 -8.10 0.50 -12.96
CA PHE A 166 -7.17 1.53 -12.49
C PHE A 166 -7.82 2.51 -11.52
N VAL A 167 -9.10 2.88 -11.75
CA VAL A 167 -9.85 3.75 -10.83
C VAL A 167 -10.10 3.05 -9.50
N LEU A 168 -10.47 1.75 -9.53
CA LEU A 168 -10.61 0.95 -8.32
C LEU A 168 -9.28 0.83 -7.57
N ALA A 169 -8.19 0.54 -8.29
CA ALA A 169 -6.85 0.47 -7.71
C ALA A 169 -6.44 1.80 -7.06
N ALA A 170 -6.64 2.91 -7.75
CA ALA A 170 -6.35 4.26 -7.22
C ALA A 170 -7.20 4.57 -5.97
N GLY A 171 -8.48 4.20 -5.97
CA GLY A 171 -9.37 4.34 -4.81
C GLY A 171 -8.86 3.54 -3.60
N CYS A 172 -8.48 2.26 -3.80
CA CYS A 172 -7.90 1.43 -2.75
C CYS A 172 -6.58 1.99 -2.23
N CYS A 173 -5.69 2.49 -3.12
CA CYS A 173 -4.45 3.16 -2.72
C CYS A 173 -4.73 4.42 -1.89
N GLY A 174 -5.68 5.26 -2.31
CA GLY A 174 -6.07 6.46 -1.56
C GLY A 174 -6.57 6.13 -0.15
N LEU A 175 -7.44 5.12 -0.02
CA LEU A 175 -7.92 4.65 1.28
C LEU A 175 -6.79 4.04 2.14
N ALA A 176 -5.87 3.30 1.52
CA ALA A 176 -4.71 2.74 2.22
C ALA A 176 -3.77 3.85 2.74
N LEU A 177 -3.56 4.92 1.97
CA LEU A 177 -2.78 6.09 2.42
C LEU A 177 -3.43 6.79 3.61
N LEU A 178 -4.75 7.02 3.56
CA LEU A 178 -5.49 7.59 4.70
C LEU A 178 -5.39 6.70 5.94
N GLY A 179 -5.56 5.38 5.76
CA GLY A 179 -5.37 4.40 6.82
C GLY A 179 -3.93 4.41 7.37
N GLY A 180 -2.93 4.59 6.49
CA GLY A 180 -1.52 4.73 6.87
C GLY A 180 -1.26 5.91 7.80
N VAL A 181 -1.92 7.05 7.57
CA VAL A 181 -1.86 8.21 8.48
C VAL A 181 -2.42 7.85 9.86
N VAL A 182 -3.53 7.09 9.90
CA VAL A 182 -4.11 6.62 11.17
C VAL A 182 -3.14 5.68 11.89
N VAL A 183 -2.54 4.71 11.17
CA VAL A 183 -1.53 3.78 11.71
C VAL A 183 -0.33 4.54 12.28
N PHE A 184 0.16 5.55 11.55
CA PHE A 184 1.27 6.40 12.02
C PHE A 184 0.92 7.15 13.31
N ARG A 185 -0.26 7.78 13.37
CA ARG A 185 -0.73 8.50 14.57
C ARG A 185 -0.91 7.56 15.76
N LEU A 186 -1.47 6.37 15.53
CA LEU A 186 -1.61 5.35 16.57
C LEU A 186 -0.24 4.85 17.05
N GLY A 187 0.73 4.67 16.14
CA GLY A 187 2.10 4.32 16.48
C GLY A 187 2.78 5.39 17.35
N SER A 188 2.66 6.66 16.97
CA SER A 188 3.19 7.77 17.75
C SER A 188 2.54 7.87 19.15
N LYS A 189 1.22 7.62 19.24
CA LYS A 189 0.50 7.57 20.51
C LYS A 189 0.98 6.40 21.36
N TYR A 190 1.17 5.22 20.77
CA TYR A 190 1.69 4.03 21.44
C TYR A 190 3.08 4.27 22.03
N ILE A 191 4.01 4.83 21.25
CA ILE A 191 5.35 5.18 21.72
C ILE A 191 5.28 6.14 22.90
N ARG A 192 4.46 7.20 22.84
CA ARG A 192 4.27 8.14 23.96
C ARG A 192 3.74 7.44 25.21
N GLN A 193 2.80 6.51 25.06
CA GLN A 193 2.28 5.72 26.18
C GLN A 193 3.36 4.82 26.79
N LEU A 194 4.18 4.17 25.96
CA LEU A 194 5.31 3.36 26.42
C LEU A 194 6.33 4.21 27.20
N THR A 195 6.68 5.39 26.68
CA THR A 195 7.63 6.29 27.37
C THR A 195 7.09 6.79 28.70
N THR A 196 5.78 7.06 28.81
CA THR A 196 5.16 7.45 30.10
C THR A 196 5.16 6.30 31.12
N LEU A 197 5.02 5.07 30.64
CA LEU A 197 5.13 3.85 31.48
C LEU A 197 6.58 3.47 31.81
N GLY A 198 7.57 4.17 31.22
CA GLY A 198 8.98 3.85 31.41
C GLY A 198 9.42 2.54 30.77
N CYS A 199 8.74 2.07 29.72
CA CYS A 199 8.98 0.82 29.05
C CYS A 199 9.65 1.02 27.69
N GLY A 200 10.57 0.10 27.33
CA GLY A 200 11.11 -0.05 26.00
C GLY A 200 10.58 -1.32 25.34
N GLU A 201 10.67 -1.41 24.02
CA GLU A 201 10.21 -2.57 23.23
C GLU A 201 11.40 -3.39 22.73
N ILE A 202 11.35 -4.73 22.91
CA ILE A 202 12.37 -5.65 22.45
C ILE A 202 12.25 -5.81 20.94
N VAL A 203 13.35 -5.55 20.22
CA VAL A 203 13.38 -5.65 18.74
C VAL A 203 14.16 -6.86 18.25
N ARG A 204 15.13 -7.32 19.03
CA ARG A 204 15.96 -8.45 18.67
C ARG A 204 16.24 -9.32 19.90
N VAL A 205 16.27 -10.61 19.68
CA VAL A 205 16.60 -11.62 20.70
C VAL A 205 17.63 -12.57 20.08
N GLU A 206 18.77 -12.73 20.73
CA GLU A 206 19.76 -13.77 20.43
C GLU A 206 19.79 -14.76 21.61
N GLN A 207 19.44 -16.00 21.32
CA GLN A 207 19.45 -17.08 22.29
C GLN A 207 20.76 -17.85 22.14
N ASN A 208 21.40 -18.16 23.25
CA ASN A 208 22.58 -19.06 23.26
C ASN A 208 22.09 -20.49 22.99
N ALA A 209 22.64 -21.11 21.93
CA ALA A 209 22.22 -22.43 21.44
C ALA A 209 22.51 -23.58 22.42
N ASP A 210 23.32 -23.35 23.44
CA ASP A 210 23.83 -24.42 24.34
C ASP A 210 22.96 -24.66 25.58
N THR A 211 21.81 -24.02 25.68
CA THR A 211 21.00 -24.11 26.91
C THR A 211 19.87 -25.13 26.74
N THR A 212 19.83 -26.10 27.66
CA THR A 212 18.70 -27.04 27.80
C THR A 212 17.38 -26.31 27.92
N ALA A 213 16.29 -26.90 27.39
CA ALA A 213 14.98 -26.29 27.17
C ALA A 213 14.31 -25.59 28.38
N GLN A 214 14.92 -25.64 29.56
CA GLN A 214 14.39 -25.06 30.81
C GLN A 214 15.01 -23.73 31.24
N ALA A 215 16.19 -23.34 30.71
CA ALA A 215 16.82 -22.06 31.04
C ALA A 215 17.24 -21.36 29.76
N GLN A 216 16.48 -20.36 29.32
CA GLN A 216 16.87 -19.52 28.20
C GLN A 216 17.81 -18.43 28.70
N SER A 217 19.09 -18.47 28.30
CA SER A 217 20.02 -17.35 28.47
C SER A 217 20.33 -16.72 27.12
N GLY A 218 20.59 -15.41 27.09
CA GLY A 218 20.93 -14.75 25.87
C GLY A 218 20.89 -13.22 25.95
N HIS A 219 21.12 -12.61 24.81
CA HIS A 219 21.11 -11.15 24.67
C HIS A 219 19.81 -10.67 24.02
N ILE A 220 19.26 -9.58 24.55
CA ILE A 220 18.09 -8.91 24.00
C ILE A 220 18.41 -7.43 23.76
N TRP A 221 17.92 -6.90 22.65
CA TRP A 221 18.04 -5.49 22.31
C TRP A 221 16.69 -4.80 22.43
N CYS A 222 16.66 -3.75 23.23
CA CYS A 222 15.47 -2.97 23.56
C CYS A 222 15.60 -1.56 23.02
N LEU A 223 14.57 -1.05 22.34
CA LEU A 223 14.47 0.37 21.92
C LEU A 223 14.06 1.24 23.08
N LEU A 224 14.84 2.31 23.32
CA LEU A 224 14.63 3.23 24.43
C LEU A 224 13.57 4.31 24.18
N TYR A 225 13.24 4.62 22.93
CA TYR A 225 12.30 5.68 22.54
C TYR A 225 12.56 7.04 23.25
N GLY A 226 13.84 7.38 23.43
CA GLY A 226 14.25 8.61 24.15
C GLY A 226 14.25 8.52 25.67
N LEU A 227 13.96 7.36 26.25
CA LEU A 227 14.18 7.11 27.66
C LEU A 227 15.69 7.05 27.96
N ARG A 228 16.07 7.52 29.15
CA ARG A 228 17.45 7.40 29.62
C ARG A 228 17.71 5.93 29.99
N ALA A 229 18.80 5.38 29.46
CA ALA A 229 19.23 4.03 29.79
C ALA A 229 19.48 3.87 31.29
N PRO A 230 19.11 2.76 31.90
CA PRO A 230 19.52 2.41 33.26
C PRO A 230 21.04 2.21 33.33
N ALA A 231 21.60 2.29 34.53
CA ALA A 231 23.02 2.00 34.75
C ALA A 231 23.33 0.52 34.46
N LYS A 232 24.56 0.24 34.02
CA LYS A 232 25.02 -1.15 33.79
C LYS A 232 24.80 -2.01 35.05
N GLY A 233 24.30 -3.24 34.83
CA GLY A 233 23.97 -4.19 35.89
C GLY A 233 22.61 -3.98 36.56
N THR A 234 21.85 -2.93 36.20
CA THR A 234 20.52 -2.68 36.75
C THR A 234 19.54 -3.77 36.29
N PRO A 235 18.79 -4.43 37.22
CA PRO A 235 17.78 -5.39 36.86
C PRO A 235 16.55 -4.69 36.24
N CYS A 236 16.12 -5.18 35.09
CA CYS A 236 14.96 -4.70 34.36
C CYS A 236 13.94 -5.82 34.25
N ALA A 237 12.68 -5.56 34.60
CA ALA A 237 11.61 -6.55 34.43
C ALA A 237 11.22 -6.67 32.95
N VAL A 238 11.07 -7.91 32.50
CA VAL A 238 10.65 -8.26 31.13
C VAL A 238 9.23 -8.75 31.16
N TYR A 239 8.40 -8.23 30.23
CA TYR A 239 6.99 -8.57 30.07
C TYR A 239 6.74 -9.06 28.64
N ASP A 240 5.76 -9.94 28.49
CA ASP A 240 5.28 -10.31 27.15
C ASP A 240 4.47 -9.16 26.50
N ALA A 241 4.02 -9.39 25.27
CA ALA A 241 3.20 -8.41 24.53
C ALA A 241 1.84 -8.15 25.19
N GLN A 242 1.39 -8.99 26.13
CA GLN A 242 0.17 -8.87 26.90
C GLN A 242 0.40 -8.22 28.28
N GLY A 243 1.66 -8.02 28.67
CA GLY A 243 2.05 -7.42 29.95
C GLY A 243 2.23 -8.45 31.08
N MET A 244 2.23 -9.75 30.76
CA MET A 244 2.55 -10.79 31.73
C MET A 244 4.05 -10.81 32.02
N PRO A 245 4.48 -10.94 33.27
CA PRO A 245 5.89 -10.97 33.61
C PRO A 245 6.55 -12.26 33.08
N LEU A 246 7.62 -12.10 32.33
CA LEU A 246 8.44 -13.21 31.82
C LEU A 246 9.65 -13.49 32.71
N GLY A 247 10.23 -12.43 33.31
CA GLY A 247 11.43 -12.55 34.13
C GLY A 247 12.16 -11.22 34.30
N THR A 248 13.44 -11.31 34.56
CA THR A 248 14.32 -10.14 34.72
C THR A 248 15.53 -10.27 33.81
N ALA A 249 15.97 -9.14 33.24
CA ALA A 249 17.19 -9.02 32.47
C ALA A 249 18.08 -7.93 33.10
N ARG A 250 19.39 -8.00 32.91
CA ARG A 250 20.35 -7.02 33.41
C ARG A 250 20.80 -6.10 32.28
N ALA A 251 20.79 -4.79 32.53
CA ALA A 251 21.28 -3.81 31.56
C ALA A 251 22.79 -3.95 31.39
N GLU A 252 23.26 -4.03 30.13
CA GLU A 252 24.67 -4.08 29.79
C GLU A 252 25.14 -2.76 29.19
N GLU A 253 24.86 -2.50 27.94
CA GLU A 253 25.34 -1.35 27.22
C GLU A 253 24.20 -0.64 26.46
N ALA A 254 24.24 0.68 26.46
CA ALA A 254 23.31 1.49 25.67
C ALA A 254 24.04 2.18 24.53
N LYS A 255 23.64 1.91 23.30
CA LYS A 255 24.24 2.49 22.10
C LYS A 255 23.16 2.84 21.06
N ASN A 256 23.27 4.03 20.48
CA ASN A 256 22.37 4.48 19.40
C ASN A 256 20.86 4.36 19.72
N GLY A 257 20.44 4.65 20.95
CA GLY A 257 19.03 4.56 21.36
C GLY A 257 18.52 3.13 21.59
N THR A 258 19.41 2.14 21.55
CA THR A 258 19.15 0.75 21.86
C THR A 258 19.87 0.38 23.14
N LEU A 259 19.24 -0.39 24.00
CA LEU A 259 19.81 -0.97 25.20
C LEU A 259 20.00 -2.47 25.01
N GLU A 260 21.21 -2.93 25.23
CA GLU A 260 21.52 -4.34 25.31
C GLU A 260 21.31 -4.84 26.74
N LEU A 261 20.63 -5.97 26.87
CA LEU A 261 20.31 -6.59 28.15
C LEU A 261 20.68 -8.08 28.07
N ASN A 262 21.26 -8.59 29.14
CA ASN A 262 21.51 -10.00 29.30
C ASN A 262 20.46 -10.63 30.23
N PHE A 263 19.93 -11.77 29.83
CA PHE A 263 19.01 -12.52 30.67
C PHE A 263 19.58 -13.93 30.97
N ASP A 264 19.71 -14.25 32.26
CA ASP A 264 20.36 -15.49 32.72
C ASP A 264 19.35 -16.64 32.88
N SER A 265 18.12 -16.36 33.14
CA SER A 265 17.03 -17.36 33.16
C SER A 265 15.67 -16.68 33.18
N ILE A 266 14.75 -17.19 32.38
CA ILE A 266 13.35 -16.82 32.42
C ILE A 266 12.64 -17.85 33.28
N THR A 267 12.67 -17.65 34.59
CA THR A 267 11.79 -18.35 35.51
C THR A 267 10.41 -17.67 35.43
N SER A 268 9.57 -18.14 34.52
CA SER A 268 8.18 -17.70 34.53
C SER A 268 7.47 -18.36 35.70
N PRO A 269 6.91 -17.58 36.64
CA PRO A 269 6.04 -18.15 37.68
C PRO A 269 4.80 -18.82 37.07
N ALA A 270 4.51 -18.61 35.77
CA ALA A 270 3.47 -19.27 35.02
C ALA A 270 3.86 -20.68 34.53
N ALA A 271 5.14 -21.06 34.56
CA ALA A 271 5.58 -22.44 34.20
C ALA A 271 5.05 -23.48 35.19
N GLU A 272 4.81 -23.10 36.46
CA GLU A 272 4.20 -23.97 37.45
C GLU A 272 2.69 -24.21 37.21
N ALA A 273 2.03 -23.39 36.36
CA ALA A 273 0.59 -23.46 36.08
C ALA A 273 0.25 -24.11 34.73
N GLY A 274 1.20 -24.81 34.07
CA GLY A 274 0.93 -25.50 32.79
C GLY A 274 0.72 -24.59 31.58
N ALA A 275 1.04 -23.31 31.67
CA ALA A 275 0.98 -22.38 30.55
C ALA A 275 2.16 -22.60 29.59
N THR A 276 1.83 -22.68 28.32
CA THR A 276 2.75 -22.85 27.18
C THR A 276 3.97 -21.93 27.28
N ASN A 277 5.14 -22.51 27.07
CA ASN A 277 6.49 -21.92 27.04
C ASN A 277 6.50 -20.52 26.40
N THR A 278 6.44 -19.47 27.21
CA THR A 278 6.46 -18.08 26.74
C THR A 278 7.91 -17.61 26.62
N ALA A 279 8.52 -17.96 25.48
CA ALA A 279 9.84 -17.46 25.12
C ALA A 279 9.83 -15.93 24.91
N VAL A 280 10.92 -15.25 25.29
CA VAL A 280 11.13 -13.83 24.93
C VAL A 280 11.19 -13.72 23.41
N ARG A 281 10.39 -12.83 22.86
CA ARG A 281 10.27 -12.60 21.41
C ARG A 281 10.32 -11.10 21.12
N PRO A 282 10.66 -10.70 19.88
CA PRO A 282 10.46 -9.33 19.45
C PRO A 282 9.01 -8.87 19.69
N GLY A 283 8.86 -7.65 20.23
CA GLY A 283 7.57 -7.11 20.66
C GLY A 283 7.25 -7.33 22.15
N CYS A 284 8.06 -8.08 22.90
CA CYS A 284 8.05 -8.06 24.36
C CYS A 284 8.57 -6.73 24.88
N LEU A 285 8.29 -6.41 26.14
CA LEU A 285 8.58 -5.11 26.73
C LEU A 285 9.55 -5.24 27.90
N VAL A 286 10.35 -4.20 28.11
CA VAL A 286 11.28 -4.08 29.22
C VAL A 286 10.93 -2.84 30.02
N GLN A 287 10.71 -2.99 31.32
CA GLN A 287 10.51 -1.87 32.22
C GLN A 287 11.87 -1.30 32.64
N LEU A 288 12.16 -0.09 32.19
CA LEU A 288 13.42 0.61 32.42
C LEU A 288 13.39 1.51 33.65
N ARG A 289 12.18 1.94 34.05
CA ARG A 289 11.95 2.79 35.23
C ARG A 289 10.63 2.41 35.90
N PRO A 290 10.55 2.58 37.24
CA PRO A 290 9.24 2.48 37.88
C PRO A 290 8.28 3.50 37.26
N PRO A 291 6.98 3.15 37.11
CA PRO A 291 5.99 4.08 36.57
C PRO A 291 5.97 5.35 37.40
N ARG A 292 6.00 6.52 36.74
CA ARG A 292 5.78 7.79 37.45
C ARG A 292 4.37 7.77 38.03
N PRO A 293 4.20 8.11 39.32
CA PRO A 293 2.86 8.27 39.84
C PRO A 293 2.15 9.34 38.99
N LEU A 294 0.95 9.00 38.52
CA LEU A 294 0.11 9.93 37.78
C LEU A 294 -0.12 11.12 38.72
N SER A 295 0.34 12.28 38.32
CA SER A 295 -0.01 13.53 39.02
C SER A 295 -1.54 13.58 39.14
N PRO A 296 -2.11 13.84 40.34
CA PRO A 296 -3.55 13.96 40.44
C PRO A 296 -4.03 15.04 39.45
N PRO A 297 -5.23 14.89 38.88
CA PRO A 297 -5.76 15.90 37.97
C PRO A 297 -5.74 17.24 38.69
N VAL A 298 -5.11 18.25 38.10
CA VAL A 298 -5.16 19.63 38.57
C VAL A 298 -6.63 19.99 38.56
N THR A 299 -7.22 20.03 39.74
CA THR A 299 -8.57 20.60 39.93
C THR A 299 -8.38 22.10 39.80
N ASP A 300 -8.62 22.63 38.59
CA ASP A 300 -8.82 24.06 38.40
C ASP A 300 -9.97 24.50 39.31
N ARG A 301 -9.61 25.34 40.27
CA ARG A 301 -10.57 26.07 41.08
C ARG A 301 -10.95 27.38 40.41
#